data_23c0a389593c0a020daece670dec923f
#
_entry.id   23c0a389593c0a020daece670dec923f
#
_cell.length_a   1.000
_cell.length_b   1.000
_cell.length_c   1.000
_cell.angle_alpha   90.00
_cell.angle_beta   90.00
_cell.angle_gamma   90.00
#
_symmetry.space_group_name_H-M   'P 1'
#
loop_
_entity.id
_entity.type
_entity.pdbx_description
1 polymer ?
#
loop_
_entity_poly.entity_id
_entity_poly.type
_entity_poly.pdbx_seq_one_letter_code
_entity_poly.pdbx_strand_id
1 'polypeptide(L)'
;MTTMNNRKLKRKRQKRNRLIGLIVVILLIAAGGYYYTQVYAKAQTVVEEPTLQTAKVRTGDIVVSIDGIGEILPMDDVSVGFQTNGIIKEILVSIGESVQEGQVLAQLDDSNAKLQLEQAQLNLMAMTSPQAIAEAELKVYLAQDQLDTAVEELKYLISPSVYHWELEVNRLDALLSAYQNDNSVTEETIQLTESQLKNAQSNLTQAQYLYKSVYLPENFSFTYIDSETGLEAVDPVSGDLLLNIVPPTSNEILLARAIVRDNELSFQEAQAYVSILKGEIDVEGPESNITGNTITQYEQAKLAIDSAELALDNTVLKAPINGTVTSIDARIGQSSGTNPIFDIKSIDQLMLSFYMEESALPNLSVGKRIIAQFDAYPDMEFTGEVVNIEPSLTLKDGELVIHGWGTLEIPDQVQLLSLMSADVQIIAAESYDTLVVPVQAIRELAPGSYSVFVVNEDQSLEMRIVSIGAKDFANVEILTGLSKGEIVSTGTVETAQ
;
A
#
# COMPACT_ATOMS: atom_id res chain seq x y z
N MET A 1 -126.76 -11.13 -37.62
CA MET A 1 -126.75 -12.42 -36.81
C MET A 1 -125.40 -13.09 -36.97
N THR A 2 -124.44 -13.01 -36.06
CA THR A 2 -123.32 -13.89 -35.86
C THR A 2 -122.15 -13.25 -35.08
N THR A 3 -122.31 -13.06 -33.81
CA THR A 3 -121.16 -12.63 -32.94
C THR A 3 -121.26 -13.13 -31.46
N MET A 4 -121.70 -14.37 -31.20
CA MET A 4 -121.81 -14.84 -29.82
C MET A 4 -121.12 -16.15 -29.52
N ASN A 5 -120.28 -16.74 -30.40
CA ASN A 5 -119.74 -18.07 -30.10
C ASN A 5 -118.19 -18.16 -29.90
N ASN A 6 -117.41 -17.09 -29.99
CA ASN A 6 -115.95 -17.11 -29.88
C ASN A 6 -115.36 -16.79 -28.51
N ARG A 7 -116.23 -16.36 -27.50
CA ARG A 7 -115.69 -15.99 -26.15
C ARG A 7 -115.59 -17.18 -25.17
N LYS A 8 -116.33 -18.25 -25.38
CA LYS A 8 -116.27 -19.40 -24.46
C LYS A 8 -115.12 -20.38 -24.70
N LEU A 9 -114.59 -20.49 -25.93
CA LEU A 9 -113.45 -21.35 -26.26
C LEU A 9 -112.11 -20.78 -25.83
N LYS A 10 -111.86 -19.45 -25.76
CA LYS A 10 -110.66 -18.84 -25.30
C LYS A 10 -110.39 -18.99 -23.81
N ARG A 11 -111.47 -19.01 -22.98
CA ARG A 11 -111.35 -19.19 -21.48
C ARG A 11 -110.99 -20.60 -21.03
N LYS A 12 -111.32 -21.64 -21.80
CA LYS A 12 -110.98 -23.04 -21.45
C LYS A 12 -109.51 -23.33 -21.85
N ARG A 13 -108.94 -22.76 -22.93
CA ARG A 13 -107.52 -22.92 -23.32
C ARG A 13 -106.56 -22.19 -22.36
N GLN A 14 -106.99 -21.04 -21.86
CA GLN A 14 -106.14 -20.28 -20.93
C GLN A 14 -106.03 -20.93 -19.54
N LYS A 15 -107.11 -21.59 -19.02
CA LYS A 15 -107.04 -22.33 -17.75
C LYS A 15 -106.21 -23.61 -17.93
N ARG A 16 -106.27 -24.32 -19.06
CA ARG A 16 -105.50 -25.54 -19.29
C ARG A 16 -103.99 -25.22 -19.44
N ASN A 17 -103.63 -24.12 -20.12
CA ASN A 17 -102.20 -23.69 -20.23
C ASN A 17 -101.63 -23.18 -18.89
N ARG A 18 -102.46 -22.59 -17.99
CA ARG A 18 -101.99 -22.23 -16.65
C ARG A 18 -101.81 -23.46 -15.79
N LEU A 19 -102.66 -24.51 -15.93
CA LEU A 19 -102.49 -25.77 -15.22
C LEU A 19 -101.26 -26.54 -15.71
N ILE A 20 -101.00 -26.57 -16.98
CA ILE A 20 -99.79 -27.18 -17.55
C ILE A 20 -98.52 -26.37 -17.12
N GLY A 21 -98.59 -25.06 -17.07
CA GLY A 21 -97.46 -24.23 -16.60
C GLY A 21 -97.14 -24.51 -15.09
N LEU A 22 -98.18 -24.70 -14.30
CA LEU A 22 -98.01 -25.01 -12.89
C LEU A 22 -97.42 -26.40 -12.66
N ILE A 23 -97.80 -27.38 -13.47
CA ILE A 23 -97.24 -28.77 -13.40
C ILE A 23 -95.77 -28.72 -13.86
N VAL A 24 -95.39 -27.96 -14.90
CA VAL A 24 -94.01 -27.82 -15.32
C VAL A 24 -93.14 -27.15 -14.26
N VAL A 25 -93.66 -26.14 -13.53
CA VAL A 25 -92.97 -25.51 -12.43
C VAL A 25 -92.75 -26.48 -11.27
N ILE A 26 -93.76 -27.26 -10.94
CA ILE A 26 -93.65 -28.31 -9.87
C ILE A 26 -92.65 -29.38 -10.27
N LEU A 27 -92.65 -29.81 -11.53
CA LEU A 27 -91.66 -30.78 -12.02
C LEU A 27 -90.22 -30.20 -12.02
N LEU A 28 -90.07 -28.91 -12.34
CA LEU A 28 -88.75 -28.22 -12.26
C LEU A 28 -88.29 -28.10 -10.80
N ILE A 29 -89.17 -27.77 -9.87
CA ILE A 29 -88.85 -27.72 -8.42
C ILE A 29 -88.51 -29.14 -7.90
N ALA A 30 -89.24 -30.14 -8.29
CA ALA A 30 -88.96 -31.53 -7.94
C ALA A 30 -87.65 -32.05 -8.55
N ALA A 31 -87.36 -31.69 -9.81
CA ALA A 31 -86.08 -32.02 -10.49
C ALA A 31 -84.90 -31.26 -9.89
N GLY A 32 -85.09 -29.97 -9.56
CA GLY A 32 -84.09 -29.14 -8.82
C GLY A 32 -83.83 -29.66 -7.39
N GLY A 33 -84.93 -30.06 -6.67
CA GLY A 33 -84.73 -30.65 -5.36
C GLY A 33 -84.07 -32.03 -5.37
N TYR A 34 -84.41 -32.85 -6.39
CA TYR A 34 -83.76 -34.15 -6.60
C TYR A 34 -82.29 -33.97 -7.00
N TYR A 35 -82.01 -33.01 -7.87
CA TYR A 35 -80.60 -32.65 -8.26
C TYR A 35 -79.81 -32.12 -7.06
N TYR A 36 -80.41 -31.26 -6.26
CA TYR A 36 -79.82 -30.74 -5.01
C TYR A 36 -79.44 -31.85 -4.03
N THR A 37 -80.37 -32.79 -3.78
CA THR A 37 -80.11 -33.92 -2.86
C THR A 37 -79.14 -34.94 -3.39
N GLN A 38 -79.08 -35.20 -4.72
CA GLN A 38 -78.10 -36.13 -5.32
C GLN A 38 -76.70 -35.52 -5.49
N VAL A 39 -76.58 -34.21 -5.74
CA VAL A 39 -75.32 -33.62 -6.02
C VAL A 39 -74.73 -32.91 -4.80
N TYR A 40 -75.57 -32.17 -4.06
CA TYR A 40 -75.04 -31.41 -2.90
C TYR A 40 -74.99 -32.24 -1.60
N ALA A 41 -75.94 -33.15 -1.35
CA ALA A 41 -75.96 -33.99 -0.14
C ALA A 41 -74.92 -35.13 -0.17
N LYS A 42 -74.43 -35.51 -1.37
CA LYS A 42 -73.29 -36.44 -1.49
C LYS A 42 -71.92 -35.80 -1.46
N ALA A 43 -71.87 -34.45 -1.44
CA ALA A 43 -70.59 -33.71 -1.39
C ALA A 43 -70.05 -33.43 0.03
N GLN A 44 -70.78 -33.92 1.03
CA GLN A 44 -70.36 -33.76 2.43
C GLN A 44 -70.23 -35.12 3.16
N THR A 45 -69.24 -35.90 2.77
CA THR A 45 -68.52 -36.83 3.64
C THR A 45 -67.49 -37.61 2.85
N VAL A 46 -66.45 -36.91 2.41
CA VAL A 46 -65.11 -37.51 2.32
C VAL A 46 -64.32 -36.79 3.39
N VAL A 47 -64.28 -37.30 4.57
CA VAL A 47 -63.18 -37.07 5.50
C VAL A 47 -62.02 -37.83 4.86
N GLU A 48 -61.19 -37.14 4.04
CA GLU A 48 -59.86 -37.66 3.74
C GLU A 48 -59.14 -37.75 5.08
N GLU A 49 -58.85 -38.95 5.53
CA GLU A 49 -57.83 -39.14 6.56
C GLU A 49 -56.57 -38.41 6.07
N PRO A 50 -55.95 -37.56 6.87
CA PRO A 50 -54.75 -36.83 6.47
C PRO A 50 -53.70 -37.88 6.10
N THR A 51 -53.50 -38.09 4.79
CA THR A 51 -52.39 -38.92 4.31
C THR A 51 -51.11 -38.30 4.77
N LEU A 52 -50.38 -38.97 5.66
CA LEU A 52 -49.10 -38.52 6.18
C LEU A 52 -48.20 -38.30 4.95
N GLN A 53 -47.88 -37.02 4.70
CA GLN A 53 -46.86 -36.71 3.69
C GLN A 53 -45.52 -37.14 4.23
N THR A 54 -44.82 -38.01 3.52
CA THR A 54 -43.57 -38.59 3.97
C THR A 54 -42.47 -38.51 2.91
N ALA A 55 -41.25 -38.47 3.36
CA ALA A 55 -40.07 -38.58 2.47
C ALA A 55 -39.12 -39.65 3.05
N LYS A 56 -38.42 -40.33 2.15
CA LYS A 56 -37.41 -41.30 2.55
C LYS A 56 -36.04 -40.66 2.65
N VAL A 57 -35.35 -40.93 3.75
CA VAL A 57 -33.93 -40.53 3.91
C VAL A 57 -33.09 -41.25 2.85
N ARG A 58 -32.48 -40.49 2.01
CA ARG A 58 -31.65 -40.98 0.88
C ARG A 58 -30.25 -40.38 0.94
N THR A 59 -29.30 -41.00 0.26
CA THR A 59 -28.02 -40.35 -0.02
C THR A 59 -28.18 -39.46 -1.25
N GLY A 60 -27.52 -38.33 -1.22
CA GLY A 60 -27.51 -37.34 -2.30
C GLY A 60 -26.44 -36.29 -2.08
N ASP A 61 -26.28 -35.45 -3.04
CA ASP A 61 -25.32 -34.35 -3.00
C ASP A 61 -26.08 -33.05 -2.69
N ILE A 62 -25.48 -32.20 -1.90
CA ILE A 62 -25.95 -30.85 -1.62
C ILE A 62 -24.85 -29.90 -2.05
N VAL A 63 -25.18 -28.97 -2.91
CA VAL A 63 -24.34 -27.85 -3.31
C VAL A 63 -25.13 -26.57 -3.03
N VAL A 64 -24.60 -25.75 -2.15
CA VAL A 64 -25.15 -24.44 -1.85
C VAL A 64 -24.31 -23.43 -2.62
N SER A 65 -24.89 -22.83 -3.63
CA SER A 65 -24.27 -21.78 -4.44
C SER A 65 -24.93 -20.42 -4.16
N ILE A 66 -24.18 -19.40 -4.40
CA ILE A 66 -24.65 -18.02 -4.42
C ILE A 66 -24.43 -17.52 -5.83
N ASP A 67 -25.50 -17.03 -6.44
CA ASP A 67 -25.49 -16.56 -7.81
C ASP A 67 -25.18 -15.06 -7.86
N GLY A 68 -24.45 -14.65 -8.87
CA GLY A 68 -24.10 -13.26 -9.11
C GLY A 68 -23.69 -13.04 -10.55
N ILE A 69 -23.28 -11.85 -10.87
CA ILE A 69 -22.77 -11.47 -12.18
C ILE A 69 -21.31 -11.10 -12.09
N GLY A 70 -20.57 -11.36 -13.15
CA GLY A 70 -19.16 -11.01 -13.22
C GLY A 70 -18.76 -10.50 -14.59
N GLU A 71 -17.59 -9.90 -14.62
CA GLU A 71 -16.95 -9.47 -15.85
C GLU A 71 -15.45 -9.76 -15.79
N ILE A 72 -14.86 -10.10 -16.93
CA ILE A 72 -13.43 -10.30 -17.03
C ILE A 72 -12.73 -8.97 -17.13
N LEU A 73 -11.75 -8.76 -16.26
CA LEU A 73 -10.87 -7.60 -16.30
C LEU A 73 -9.40 -8.04 -16.37
N PRO A 74 -8.52 -7.28 -17.02
CA PRO A 74 -7.09 -7.53 -16.92
C PRO A 74 -6.65 -7.31 -15.47
N MET A 75 -5.67 -8.08 -15.02
CA MET A 75 -5.12 -7.92 -13.67
C MET A 75 -4.49 -6.54 -13.49
N ASP A 76 -3.79 -6.09 -14.51
CA ASP A 76 -3.17 -4.77 -14.57
C ASP A 76 -3.65 -4.00 -15.81
N ASP A 77 -4.02 -2.75 -15.61
CA ASP A 77 -4.40 -1.78 -16.64
C ASP A 77 -3.70 -0.46 -16.33
N VAL A 78 -2.67 -0.14 -17.08
CA VAL A 78 -1.82 1.01 -16.81
C VAL A 78 -1.73 1.92 -18.02
N SER A 79 -2.05 3.19 -17.79
CA SER A 79 -1.87 4.26 -18.78
C SER A 79 -0.55 4.98 -18.53
N VAL A 80 0.34 5.03 -19.51
CA VAL A 80 1.67 5.58 -19.38
C VAL A 80 1.92 6.73 -20.33
N GLY A 81 2.70 7.70 -19.87
CA GLY A 81 3.11 8.87 -20.64
C GLY A 81 4.49 9.35 -20.22
N PHE A 82 5.07 10.25 -21.00
CA PHE A 82 6.37 10.83 -20.66
C PHE A 82 6.30 11.69 -19.41
N GLN A 83 7.36 11.66 -18.61
CA GLN A 83 7.47 12.50 -17.41
C GLN A 83 7.97 13.92 -17.75
N THR A 84 8.41 14.14 -18.98
CA THR A 84 8.91 15.42 -19.49
C THR A 84 8.26 15.79 -20.81
N ASN A 85 8.22 17.08 -21.10
CA ASN A 85 7.70 17.58 -22.38
C ASN A 85 8.79 17.50 -23.45
N GLY A 86 8.40 17.09 -24.65
CA GLY A 86 9.33 17.01 -25.79
C GLY A 86 8.60 16.68 -27.09
N ILE A 87 9.33 16.61 -28.19
CA ILE A 87 8.81 16.17 -29.47
C ILE A 87 9.05 14.67 -29.60
N ILE A 88 7.98 13.91 -29.92
CA ILE A 88 8.08 12.46 -30.13
C ILE A 88 8.91 12.21 -31.39
N LYS A 89 10.06 11.58 -31.22
CA LYS A 89 10.99 11.25 -32.29
C LYS A 89 10.61 9.95 -32.97
N GLU A 90 10.28 8.94 -32.18
CA GLU A 90 9.89 7.62 -32.68
C GLU A 90 8.96 6.90 -31.72
N ILE A 91 8.13 6.02 -32.28
CA ILE A 91 7.26 5.07 -31.56
C ILE A 91 7.69 3.69 -32.02
N LEU A 92 8.05 2.82 -31.10
CA LEU A 92 8.73 1.54 -31.35
C LEU A 92 7.78 0.34 -31.25
N VAL A 93 6.52 0.56 -30.89
CA VAL A 93 5.52 -0.49 -30.70
C VAL A 93 4.23 -0.13 -31.43
N SER A 94 3.41 -1.15 -31.68
CA SER A 94 2.12 -1.04 -32.38
C SER A 94 0.96 -1.47 -31.47
N ILE A 95 -0.24 -1.00 -31.78
CA ILE A 95 -1.45 -1.47 -31.09
C ILE A 95 -1.60 -2.98 -31.32
N GLY A 96 -1.86 -3.73 -30.25
CA GLY A 96 -1.95 -5.20 -30.25
C GLY A 96 -0.60 -5.91 -30.06
N GLU A 97 0.51 -5.18 -29.91
CA GLU A 97 1.82 -5.76 -29.64
C GLU A 97 1.99 -6.08 -28.17
N SER A 98 2.52 -7.27 -27.88
CA SER A 98 2.90 -7.66 -26.51
C SER A 98 4.25 -7.05 -26.13
N VAL A 99 4.31 -6.42 -24.97
CA VAL A 99 5.50 -5.73 -24.44
C VAL A 99 5.89 -6.32 -23.08
N GLN A 100 7.18 -6.25 -22.79
CA GLN A 100 7.73 -6.66 -21.49
C GLN A 100 8.01 -5.43 -20.62
N GLU A 101 7.98 -5.61 -19.31
CA GLU A 101 8.41 -4.58 -18.36
C GLU A 101 9.81 -4.07 -18.70
N GLY A 102 9.99 -2.75 -18.74
CA GLY A 102 11.24 -2.10 -19.15
C GLY A 102 11.45 -1.96 -20.66
N GLN A 103 10.60 -2.56 -21.50
CA GLN A 103 10.70 -2.41 -22.96
C GLN A 103 10.41 -0.97 -23.38
N VAL A 104 11.21 -0.44 -24.30
CA VAL A 104 11.03 0.93 -24.81
C VAL A 104 9.82 0.98 -25.74
N LEU A 105 8.90 1.89 -25.44
CA LEU A 105 7.66 2.13 -26.21
C LEU A 105 7.82 3.25 -27.21
N ALA A 106 8.42 4.35 -26.76
CA ALA A 106 8.62 5.56 -27.55
C ALA A 106 9.79 6.37 -27.02
N GLN A 107 10.32 7.25 -27.86
CA GLN A 107 11.42 8.15 -27.52
C GLN A 107 11.12 9.58 -27.97
N LEU A 108 11.44 10.55 -27.09
CA LEU A 108 11.46 11.97 -27.44
C LEU A 108 12.77 12.33 -28.16
N ASP A 109 12.82 13.55 -28.72
CA ASP A 109 14.07 14.15 -29.16
C ASP A 109 14.95 14.43 -27.93
N ASP A 110 16.02 13.67 -27.82
CA ASP A 110 16.97 13.66 -26.70
C ASP A 110 18.15 14.58 -26.87
N SER A 111 18.21 15.35 -27.98
CA SER A 111 19.34 16.18 -28.34
C SER A 111 19.71 17.18 -27.25
N ASN A 112 18.72 17.86 -26.67
CA ASN A 112 18.97 18.83 -25.61
C ASN A 112 19.39 18.16 -24.29
N ALA A 113 18.81 17.02 -23.92
CA ALA A 113 19.18 16.28 -22.71
C ALA A 113 20.62 15.76 -22.82
N LYS A 114 21.02 15.24 -23.98
CA LYS A 114 22.41 14.82 -24.25
C LYS A 114 23.41 15.97 -24.12
N LEU A 115 23.07 17.13 -24.67
CA LEU A 115 23.91 18.32 -24.54
C LEU A 115 24.06 18.78 -23.09
N GLN A 116 22.97 18.74 -22.31
CA GLN A 116 23.01 19.09 -20.90
C GLN A 116 23.86 18.09 -20.09
N LEU A 117 23.77 16.80 -20.38
CA LEU A 117 24.59 15.77 -19.75
C LEU A 117 26.07 15.98 -20.11
N GLU A 118 26.39 16.18 -21.39
CA GLU A 118 27.75 16.46 -21.84
C GLU A 118 28.32 17.70 -21.14
N GLN A 119 27.56 18.78 -21.04
CA GLN A 119 28.00 20.01 -20.37
C GLN A 119 28.25 19.79 -18.87
N ALA A 120 27.36 19.03 -18.17
CA ALA A 120 27.55 18.69 -16.77
C ALA A 120 28.80 17.83 -16.56
N GLN A 121 29.04 16.84 -17.44
CA GLN A 121 30.24 16.01 -17.42
C GLN A 121 31.52 16.82 -17.67
N LEU A 122 31.49 17.74 -18.63
CA LEU A 122 32.62 18.63 -18.89
C LEU A 122 32.94 19.55 -17.70
N ASN A 123 31.92 20.05 -17.03
CA ASN A 123 32.11 20.85 -15.81
C ASN A 123 32.79 20.04 -14.70
N LEU A 124 32.35 18.83 -14.42
CA LEU A 124 32.97 17.97 -13.42
C LEU A 124 34.40 17.58 -13.85
N MET A 125 34.60 17.23 -15.12
CA MET A 125 35.92 16.92 -15.67
C MET A 125 36.91 18.11 -15.54
N ALA A 126 36.44 19.34 -15.74
CA ALA A 126 37.26 20.53 -15.51
C ALA A 126 37.68 20.65 -14.04
N MET A 127 36.77 20.39 -13.09
CA MET A 127 37.08 20.44 -11.67
C MET A 127 38.02 19.31 -11.20
N THR A 128 37.96 18.14 -11.85
CA THR A 128 38.80 16.98 -11.53
C THR A 128 40.05 16.87 -12.46
N SER A 129 40.32 17.89 -13.25
CA SER A 129 41.47 17.90 -14.14
C SER A 129 42.77 17.88 -13.35
N PRO A 130 43.89 17.35 -13.92
CA PRO A 130 45.22 17.40 -13.29
C PRO A 130 45.66 18.82 -12.89
N GLN A 131 45.25 19.82 -13.67
CA GLN A 131 45.54 21.22 -13.34
C GLN A 131 44.73 21.67 -12.12
N ALA A 132 43.43 21.35 -12.06
CA ALA A 132 42.57 21.70 -10.90
C ALA A 132 43.07 21.03 -9.62
N ILE A 133 43.52 19.77 -9.70
CA ILE A 133 44.11 19.04 -8.57
C ILE A 133 45.39 19.75 -8.12
N ALA A 134 46.30 20.13 -9.03
CA ALA A 134 47.51 20.84 -8.68
C ALA A 134 47.25 22.22 -8.06
N GLU A 135 46.21 22.93 -8.52
CA GLU A 135 45.78 24.20 -7.93
C GLU A 135 45.20 23.99 -6.51
N ALA A 136 44.43 22.91 -6.31
CA ALA A 136 43.92 22.53 -4.98
C ALA A 136 45.06 22.15 -4.02
N GLU A 137 46.06 21.39 -4.47
CA GLU A 137 47.25 21.06 -3.70
C GLU A 137 48.05 22.32 -3.29
N LEU A 138 48.16 23.28 -4.21
CA LEU A 138 48.77 24.58 -3.87
C LEU A 138 47.98 25.32 -2.79
N LYS A 139 46.65 25.29 -2.84
CA LYS A 139 45.80 25.89 -1.79
C LYS A 139 46.02 25.22 -0.43
N VAL A 140 46.19 23.90 -0.38
CA VAL A 140 46.55 23.19 0.86
C VAL A 140 47.84 23.74 1.44
N TYR A 141 48.86 23.89 0.60
CA TYR A 141 50.14 24.43 1.03
C TYR A 141 50.04 25.88 1.57
N LEU A 142 49.30 26.74 0.87
CA LEU A 142 49.08 28.13 1.30
C LEU A 142 48.24 28.20 2.60
N ALA A 143 47.25 27.37 2.75
CA ALA A 143 46.46 27.30 3.97
C ALA A 143 47.29 26.82 5.19
N GLN A 144 48.19 25.85 4.95
CA GLN A 144 49.15 25.39 5.96
C GLN A 144 50.09 26.55 6.40
N ASP A 145 50.66 27.30 5.47
CA ASP A 145 51.55 28.43 5.74
C ASP A 145 50.83 29.53 6.53
N GLN A 146 49.56 29.82 6.21
CA GLN A 146 48.73 30.76 6.95
C GLN A 146 48.44 30.27 8.36
N LEU A 147 48.13 28.99 8.53
CA LEU A 147 47.88 28.36 9.84
C LEU A 147 49.16 28.43 10.70
N ASP A 148 50.33 28.06 10.11
CA ASP A 148 51.61 28.08 10.82
C ASP A 148 51.93 29.51 11.29
N THR A 149 51.71 30.50 10.43
CA THR A 149 51.92 31.93 10.77
C THR A 149 50.99 32.38 11.93
N ALA A 150 49.70 32.03 11.88
CA ALA A 150 48.74 32.38 12.92
C ALA A 150 49.06 31.68 14.24
N VAL A 151 49.54 30.44 14.20
CA VAL A 151 50.01 29.71 15.38
C VAL A 151 51.23 30.36 16.01
N GLU A 152 52.20 30.79 15.22
CA GLU A 152 53.38 31.50 15.77
C GLU A 152 53.00 32.85 16.36
N GLU A 153 52.06 33.59 15.76
CA GLU A 153 51.52 34.82 16.35
C GLU A 153 50.83 34.56 17.70
N LEU A 154 50.00 33.53 17.77
CA LEU A 154 49.35 33.17 19.07
C LEU A 154 50.36 32.72 20.10
N LYS A 155 51.38 31.90 19.72
CA LYS A 155 52.48 31.50 20.60
C LYS A 155 53.28 32.69 21.14
N TYR A 156 53.46 33.70 20.32
CA TYR A 156 54.11 34.95 20.78
C TYR A 156 53.27 35.66 21.84
N LEU A 157 51.92 35.71 21.70
CA LEU A 157 51.05 36.39 22.64
C LEU A 157 50.89 35.64 23.96
N ILE A 158 50.82 34.31 23.99
CA ILE A 158 50.51 33.49 25.18
C ILE A 158 51.70 32.65 25.69
N SER A 159 52.83 32.65 25.06
CA SER A 159 54.04 31.82 25.14
C SER A 159 53.88 30.42 24.48
N PRO A 160 54.95 29.88 23.91
CA PRO A 160 54.95 28.52 23.33
C PRO A 160 54.58 27.43 24.34
N SER A 161 54.98 27.56 25.61
CA SER A 161 54.70 26.56 26.63
C SER A 161 53.22 26.55 27.02
N VAL A 162 52.60 27.72 27.16
CA VAL A 162 51.12 27.79 27.44
C VAL A 162 50.34 27.21 26.27
N TYR A 163 50.68 27.61 25.04
CA TYR A 163 50.05 27.07 23.84
C TYR A 163 50.15 25.55 23.78
N HIS A 164 51.32 24.98 24.00
CA HIS A 164 51.53 23.52 23.97
C HIS A 164 50.66 22.79 25.00
N TRP A 165 50.64 23.25 26.25
CA TRP A 165 49.87 22.57 27.30
C TRP A 165 48.37 22.80 27.20
N GLU A 166 47.91 23.94 26.66
CA GLU A 166 46.48 24.11 26.32
C GLU A 166 46.02 23.14 25.22
N LEU A 167 46.82 22.98 24.19
CA LEU A 167 46.51 22.02 23.11
C LEU A 167 46.44 20.58 23.65
N GLU A 168 47.40 20.20 24.52
CA GLU A 168 47.45 18.84 25.07
C GLU A 168 46.28 18.58 26.05
N VAL A 169 45.91 19.57 26.87
CA VAL A 169 44.70 19.47 27.73
C VAL A 169 43.46 19.27 26.88
N ASN A 170 43.23 20.08 25.82
CA ASN A 170 42.08 19.99 24.96
C ASN A 170 42.03 18.64 24.24
N ARG A 171 43.19 18.13 23.75
CA ARG A 171 43.30 16.83 23.10
C ARG A 171 42.93 15.67 24.03
N LEU A 172 43.45 15.67 25.26
CA LEU A 172 43.19 14.62 26.24
C LEU A 172 41.76 14.68 26.76
N ASP A 173 41.16 15.87 26.92
CA ASP A 173 39.77 16.04 27.34
C ASP A 173 38.81 15.51 26.28
N ALA A 174 39.04 15.83 25.00
CA ALA A 174 38.26 15.29 23.89
C ALA A 174 38.40 13.75 23.80
N LEU A 175 39.62 13.22 23.96
CA LEU A 175 39.88 11.77 23.95
C LEU A 175 39.19 11.06 25.11
N LEU A 176 39.23 11.64 26.32
CA LEU A 176 38.54 11.11 27.49
C LEU A 176 37.03 11.08 27.28
N SER A 177 36.47 12.17 26.74
CA SER A 177 35.03 12.27 26.42
C SER A 177 34.62 11.18 25.36
N ALA A 178 35.44 10.92 24.36
CA ALA A 178 35.22 9.88 23.40
C ALA A 178 35.24 8.47 24.04
N TYR A 179 36.24 8.20 24.88
CA TYR A 179 36.39 6.92 25.58
C TYR A 179 35.28 6.63 26.57
N GLN A 180 34.76 7.63 27.26
CA GLN A 180 33.63 7.51 28.20
C GLN A 180 32.32 7.16 27.49
N ASN A 181 32.19 7.49 26.22
CA ASN A 181 31.03 7.18 25.41
C ASN A 181 31.17 5.87 24.58
N ASP A 182 32.36 5.23 24.60
CA ASP A 182 32.63 4.00 23.87
C ASP A 182 32.70 2.81 24.83
N ASN A 183 31.68 1.97 24.81
CA ASN A 183 31.60 0.76 25.62
C ASN A 183 32.68 -0.31 25.31
N SER A 184 33.47 -0.13 24.25
CA SER A 184 34.56 -1.04 23.88
C SER A 184 35.89 -0.71 24.58
N VAL A 185 36.00 0.46 25.18
CA VAL A 185 37.22 0.96 25.86
C VAL A 185 37.27 0.43 27.30
N THR A 186 38.44 -0.04 27.71
CA THR A 186 38.64 -0.59 29.07
C THR A 186 38.73 0.53 30.11
N GLU A 187 38.22 0.24 31.28
CA GLU A 187 38.29 1.16 32.44
C GLU A 187 39.75 1.59 32.77
N GLU A 188 40.73 0.69 32.57
CA GLU A 188 42.14 0.99 32.73
C GLU A 188 42.63 2.08 31.76
N THR A 189 42.15 2.04 30.50
CA THR A 189 42.49 3.05 29.49
C THR A 189 41.88 4.43 29.87
N ILE A 190 40.65 4.44 30.35
CA ILE A 190 39.98 5.66 30.83
C ILE A 190 40.76 6.28 32.00
N GLN A 191 41.10 5.49 33.02
CA GLN A 191 41.87 5.93 34.19
C GLN A 191 43.28 6.45 33.83
N LEU A 192 43.93 5.79 32.87
CA LEU A 192 45.22 6.26 32.34
C LEU A 192 45.08 7.64 31.68
N THR A 193 44.05 7.82 30.85
CA THR A 193 43.77 9.07 30.14
C THR A 193 43.43 10.18 31.14
N GLU A 194 42.64 9.90 32.16
CA GLU A 194 42.33 10.86 33.27
C GLU A 194 43.61 11.29 34.01
N SER A 195 44.50 10.36 34.30
CA SER A 195 45.78 10.65 34.90
C SER A 195 46.68 11.52 34.03
N GLN A 196 46.70 11.26 32.71
CA GLN A 196 47.43 12.08 31.74
C GLN A 196 46.83 13.49 31.66
N LEU A 197 45.49 13.63 31.61
CA LEU A 197 44.81 14.91 31.60
C LEU A 197 45.14 15.73 32.83
N LYS A 198 45.10 15.13 34.03
CA LYS A 198 45.46 15.76 35.25
C LYS A 198 46.91 16.28 35.27
N ASN A 199 47.85 15.51 34.76
CA ASN A 199 49.25 15.91 34.63
C ASN A 199 49.41 17.09 33.63
N ALA A 200 48.70 17.03 32.48
CA ALA A 200 48.71 18.12 31.49
C ALA A 200 48.14 19.42 32.08
N GLN A 201 47.04 19.37 32.87
CA GLN A 201 46.46 20.50 33.57
C GLN A 201 47.44 21.12 34.62
N SER A 202 48.18 20.25 35.33
CA SER A 202 49.23 20.72 36.27
C SER A 202 50.35 21.45 35.55
N ASN A 203 50.81 20.90 34.42
CA ASN A 203 51.85 21.51 33.58
C ASN A 203 51.37 22.84 32.97
N LEU A 204 50.11 22.90 32.53
CA LEU A 204 49.50 24.14 32.05
C LEU A 204 49.51 25.23 33.14
N THR A 205 49.13 24.87 34.35
CA THR A 205 49.16 25.79 35.50
C THR A 205 50.57 26.33 35.75
N GLN A 206 51.58 25.48 35.66
CA GLN A 206 52.97 25.89 35.78
C GLN A 206 53.42 26.79 34.61
N ALA A 207 53.04 26.44 33.39
CA ALA A 207 53.33 27.24 32.19
C ALA A 207 52.68 28.63 32.26
N GLN A 208 51.47 28.76 32.78
CA GLN A 208 50.80 30.03 33.02
C GLN A 208 51.46 30.87 34.14
N TYR A 209 52.01 30.22 35.13
CA TYR A 209 52.83 30.93 36.14
C TYR A 209 54.10 31.47 35.50
N LEU A 210 54.84 30.69 34.75
CA LEU A 210 56.06 31.13 34.07
C LEU A 210 55.79 32.20 33.00
N TYR A 211 54.63 32.14 32.32
CA TYR A 211 54.20 33.19 31.42
C TYR A 211 54.15 34.54 32.10
N LYS A 212 53.54 34.63 33.29
CA LYS A 212 53.42 35.88 34.04
C LYS A 212 54.73 36.35 34.66
N SER A 213 55.53 35.39 35.17
CA SER A 213 56.71 35.72 35.95
C SER A 213 58.03 35.92 35.17
N VAL A 214 58.06 35.26 33.97
CA VAL A 214 59.28 35.27 33.12
C VAL A 214 58.97 35.80 31.74
N TYR A 215 58.04 35.18 31.02
CA TYR A 215 57.80 35.45 29.62
C TYR A 215 57.31 36.87 29.32
N LEU A 216 56.34 37.38 30.10
CA LEU A 216 55.85 38.74 29.93
C LEU A 216 56.93 39.78 30.20
N PRO A 217 57.75 39.73 31.27
CA PRO A 217 58.86 40.62 31.45
C PRO A 217 59.92 40.59 30.36
N GLU A 218 60.20 39.40 29.79
CA GLU A 218 61.22 39.26 28.74
C GLU A 218 60.74 39.76 27.38
N ASN A 219 59.46 39.56 27.00
CA ASN A 219 59.00 39.82 25.65
C ASN A 219 58.08 41.04 25.51
N PHE A 220 57.45 41.52 26.60
CA PHE A 220 56.47 42.60 26.57
C PHE A 220 56.89 43.77 27.51
N SER A 221 58.16 43.93 27.88
CA SER A 221 58.64 45.01 28.58
C SER A 221 59.26 46.09 27.69
N PHE A 222 58.99 47.32 27.98
CA PHE A 222 59.54 48.48 27.30
C PHE A 222 60.25 49.35 28.33
N THR A 223 61.38 49.95 27.98
CA THR A 223 62.09 50.90 28.87
C THR A 223 61.22 52.12 29.12
N TYR A 224 61.03 52.45 30.39
CA TYR A 224 60.31 53.67 30.76
C TYR A 224 61.15 54.87 30.37
N ILE A 225 60.64 55.78 29.57
CA ILE A 225 61.32 57.03 29.20
C ILE A 225 60.88 58.13 30.16
N ASP A 226 61.75 58.68 30.88
CA ASP A 226 61.48 59.81 31.75
C ASP A 226 61.04 61.03 30.92
N SER A 227 59.87 61.56 31.21
CA SER A 227 59.24 62.62 30.42
C SER A 227 59.93 64.02 30.59
N GLU A 228 60.72 64.18 31.58
CA GLU A 228 61.44 65.48 31.83
C GLU A 228 62.81 65.46 31.13
N THR A 229 63.50 64.35 31.17
CA THR A 229 64.85 64.24 30.64
C THR A 229 64.90 63.60 29.19
N GLY A 230 63.86 62.90 28.75
CA GLY A 230 63.83 62.17 27.48
C GLY A 230 64.82 61.00 27.47
N LEU A 231 65.40 60.61 28.57
CA LEU A 231 66.32 59.48 28.72
C LEU A 231 65.58 58.23 29.29
N GLU A 232 66.20 57.07 29.15
CA GLU A 232 65.74 55.84 29.76
C GLU A 232 65.79 56.01 31.30
N ALA A 233 64.63 55.77 31.97
CA ALA A 233 64.54 55.85 33.38
C ALA A 233 65.20 54.64 34.03
N VAL A 234 66.03 54.92 35.07
CA VAL A 234 66.73 53.92 35.88
C VAL A 234 66.25 53.99 37.37
N ASP A 235 66.22 52.84 37.99
CA ASP A 235 65.95 52.77 39.43
C ASP A 235 67.12 53.51 40.14
N PRO A 236 66.80 54.52 40.96
CA PRO A 236 67.85 55.34 41.64
C PRO A 236 68.64 54.56 42.65
N VAL A 237 68.20 53.39 43.11
CA VAL A 237 68.86 52.57 44.13
C VAL A 237 69.67 51.45 43.53
N SER A 238 69.14 50.71 42.57
CA SER A 238 69.80 49.56 41.90
C SER A 238 70.59 49.97 40.65
N GLY A 239 70.23 51.06 39.97
CA GLY A 239 70.78 51.48 38.72
C GLY A 239 70.26 50.72 37.52
N ASP A 240 69.27 49.84 37.72
CA ASP A 240 68.67 49.05 36.67
C ASP A 240 67.63 49.84 35.83
N LEU A 241 67.41 49.51 34.58
CA LEU A 241 66.35 50.11 33.75
C LEU A 241 64.96 49.86 34.35
N LEU A 242 64.18 50.92 34.47
CA LEU A 242 62.77 50.78 34.81
C LEU A 242 61.98 50.27 33.59
N LEU A 243 61.47 49.05 33.71
CA LEU A 243 60.70 48.42 32.66
C LEU A 243 59.19 48.56 32.89
N ASN A 244 58.46 49.00 31.90
CA ASN A 244 57.02 48.99 31.89
C ASN A 244 56.54 47.72 31.09
N ILE A 245 55.86 46.82 31.78
CA ILE A 245 55.30 45.57 31.17
C ILE A 245 53.93 45.89 30.60
N VAL A 246 53.77 45.79 29.31
CA VAL A 246 52.46 45.94 28.61
C VAL A 246 52.03 44.59 28.06
N PRO A 247 51.31 43.81 28.88
CA PRO A 247 50.87 42.48 28.46
C PRO A 247 49.85 42.55 27.32
N PRO A 248 49.79 41.54 26.44
CA PRO A 248 48.73 41.42 25.44
C PRO A 248 47.33 41.49 26.11
N THR A 249 46.45 42.23 25.47
CA THR A 249 45.07 42.32 25.95
C THR A 249 44.32 41.01 25.73
N SER A 250 43.29 40.76 26.52
CA SER A 250 42.42 39.60 26.35
C SER A 250 41.76 39.55 24.94
N ASN A 251 41.47 40.71 24.36
CA ASN A 251 40.89 40.82 23.02
C ASN A 251 41.89 40.43 21.92
N GLU A 252 43.15 40.82 22.07
CA GLU A 252 44.20 40.39 21.10
C GLU A 252 44.41 38.88 21.12
N ILE A 253 44.44 38.28 22.33
CA ILE A 253 44.56 36.83 22.47
C ILE A 253 43.32 36.11 21.90
N LEU A 254 42.11 36.62 22.18
CA LEU A 254 40.87 36.02 21.64
C LEU A 254 40.83 36.13 20.13
N LEU A 255 41.24 37.25 19.53
CA LEU A 255 41.31 37.43 18.09
C LEU A 255 42.33 36.47 17.46
N ALA A 256 43.55 36.36 18.02
CA ALA A 256 44.57 35.43 17.54
C ALA A 256 44.09 33.97 17.59
N ARG A 257 43.39 33.56 18.68
CA ARG A 257 42.77 32.22 18.76
C ARG A 257 41.70 32.00 17.68
N ALA A 258 40.86 33.00 17.39
CA ALA A 258 39.85 32.94 16.37
C ALA A 258 40.48 32.81 14.99
N ILE A 259 41.61 33.55 14.70
CA ILE A 259 42.33 33.42 13.44
C ILE A 259 42.99 32.04 13.26
N VAL A 260 43.60 31.49 14.32
CA VAL A 260 44.13 30.11 14.31
C VAL A 260 43.05 29.11 13.96
N ARG A 261 41.89 29.20 14.60
CA ARG A 261 40.77 28.30 14.36
C ARG A 261 40.23 28.43 12.94
N ASP A 262 40.11 29.62 12.38
CA ASP A 262 39.63 29.89 11.05
C ASP A 262 40.60 29.29 10.00
N ASN A 263 41.91 29.49 10.20
CA ASN A 263 42.96 28.93 9.34
C ASN A 263 43.04 27.39 9.44
N GLU A 264 42.82 26.82 10.65
CA GLU A 264 42.74 25.38 10.85
C GLU A 264 41.57 24.75 10.05
N LEU A 265 40.37 25.35 10.13
CA LEU A 265 39.22 24.91 9.34
C LEU A 265 39.49 25.06 7.83
N SER A 266 40.09 26.16 7.39
CA SER A 266 40.44 26.40 5.99
C SER A 266 41.44 25.37 5.47
N PHE A 267 42.45 25.00 6.30
CA PHE A 267 43.40 23.96 5.98
C PHE A 267 42.74 22.58 5.88
N GLN A 268 41.89 22.22 6.83
CA GLN A 268 41.12 20.96 6.83
C GLN A 268 40.21 20.89 5.60
N GLU A 269 39.48 21.97 5.25
CA GLU A 269 38.66 22.04 4.04
C GLU A 269 39.53 21.81 2.77
N ALA A 270 40.67 22.49 2.67
CA ALA A 270 41.53 22.34 1.51
C ALA A 270 42.08 20.92 1.36
N GLN A 271 42.50 20.28 2.46
CA GLN A 271 42.94 18.88 2.45
C GLN A 271 41.83 17.94 2.02
N ALA A 272 40.61 18.07 2.63
CA ALA A 272 39.47 17.26 2.29
C ALA A 272 39.11 17.39 0.81
N TYR A 273 39.13 18.62 0.27
CA TYR A 273 38.84 18.86 -1.13
C TYR A 273 39.82 18.16 -2.07
N VAL A 274 41.11 18.17 -1.77
CA VAL A 274 42.14 17.43 -2.55
C VAL A 274 41.87 15.93 -2.49
N SER A 275 41.55 15.37 -1.30
CA SER A 275 41.27 13.95 -1.14
C SER A 275 40.02 13.53 -1.93
N ILE A 276 38.97 14.40 -1.97
CA ILE A 276 37.79 14.19 -2.81
C ILE A 276 38.15 14.18 -4.30
N LEU A 277 38.93 15.15 -4.79
CA LEU A 277 39.33 15.24 -6.18
C LEU A 277 40.17 14.03 -6.61
N LYS A 278 40.95 13.44 -5.71
CA LYS A 278 41.74 12.22 -5.92
C LYS A 278 40.91 10.93 -5.78
N GLY A 279 39.67 11.01 -5.34
CA GLY A 279 38.82 9.84 -5.07
C GLY A 279 39.23 9.03 -3.84
N GLU A 280 39.97 9.63 -2.91
CA GLU A 280 40.41 8.99 -1.67
C GLU A 280 39.32 9.02 -0.61
N ILE A 281 38.40 9.98 -0.67
CA ILE A 281 37.24 10.16 0.18
C ILE A 281 36.02 10.31 -0.72
N ASP A 282 34.98 9.51 -0.48
CA ASP A 282 33.68 9.70 -1.11
C ASP A 282 32.80 10.54 -0.17
N VAL A 283 32.24 11.63 -0.69
CA VAL A 283 31.35 12.51 0.05
C VAL A 283 29.92 12.05 -0.26
N GLU A 284 29.49 10.92 0.28
CA GLU A 284 28.10 10.50 0.18
C GLU A 284 27.33 10.91 1.43
N GLY A 285 26.44 11.89 1.26
CA GLY A 285 25.33 12.20 2.16
C GLY A 285 25.60 13.27 3.22
N PRO A 286 24.52 13.66 3.95
CA PRO A 286 24.56 14.76 4.92
C PRO A 286 25.35 14.46 6.21
N GLU A 287 25.92 13.27 6.34
CA GLU A 287 26.71 12.85 7.49
C GLU A 287 28.20 13.26 7.43
N SER A 288 28.67 13.75 6.30
CA SER A 288 30.02 14.28 6.21
C SER A 288 30.07 15.65 6.88
N ASN A 289 30.71 15.74 8.05
CA ASN A 289 30.97 17.00 8.76
C ASN A 289 31.96 17.92 8.00
N ILE A 290 32.29 17.57 6.76
CA ILE A 290 33.23 18.31 5.92
C ILE A 290 32.40 19.23 5.04
N THR A 291 32.30 20.47 5.43
CA THR A 291 31.57 21.52 4.71
C THR A 291 32.55 22.61 4.27
N GLY A 292 32.41 23.02 3.04
CA GLY A 292 33.18 24.13 2.49
C GLY A 292 32.63 24.55 1.14
N ASN A 293 32.95 25.76 0.75
CA ASN A 293 32.41 26.35 -0.48
C ASN A 293 32.83 25.56 -1.73
N THR A 294 34.08 25.07 -1.72
CA THR A 294 34.67 24.31 -2.83
C THR A 294 34.11 22.90 -2.94
N ILE A 295 33.90 22.27 -1.80
CA ILE A 295 33.30 20.96 -1.70
C ILE A 295 31.81 21.01 -2.15
N THR A 296 31.08 22.04 -1.70
CA THR A 296 29.70 22.26 -2.15
C THR A 296 29.59 22.45 -3.67
N GLN A 297 30.53 23.14 -4.31
CA GLN A 297 30.56 23.29 -5.76
C GLN A 297 30.82 21.96 -6.48
N TYR A 298 31.71 21.12 -5.95
CA TYR A 298 31.94 19.78 -6.48
C TYR A 298 30.69 18.90 -6.39
N GLU A 299 30.01 18.90 -5.24
CA GLU A 299 28.74 18.21 -5.02
C GLU A 299 27.65 18.69 -5.98
N GLN A 300 27.53 20.01 -6.17
CA GLN A 300 26.59 20.59 -7.14
C GLN A 300 26.90 20.13 -8.57
N ALA A 301 28.18 19.99 -8.94
CA ALA A 301 28.55 19.50 -10.25
C ALA A 301 28.19 18.00 -10.44
N LYS A 302 28.34 17.18 -9.39
CA LYS A 302 27.89 15.77 -9.36
C LYS A 302 26.37 15.67 -9.51
N LEU A 303 25.63 16.40 -8.70
CA LEU A 303 24.16 16.47 -8.78
C LEU A 303 23.64 16.99 -10.13
N ALA A 304 24.41 17.86 -10.79
CA ALA A 304 24.05 18.33 -12.12
C ALA A 304 24.14 17.21 -13.17
N ILE A 305 25.08 16.28 -13.03
CA ILE A 305 25.17 15.08 -13.88
C ILE A 305 23.97 14.17 -13.63
N ASP A 306 23.68 13.84 -12.36
CA ASP A 306 22.57 12.97 -12.00
C ASP A 306 21.22 13.54 -12.51
N SER A 307 21.05 14.86 -12.39
CA SER A 307 19.86 15.56 -12.92
C SER A 307 19.78 15.49 -14.44
N ALA A 308 20.93 15.63 -15.14
CA ALA A 308 20.95 15.54 -16.59
C ALA A 308 20.78 14.11 -17.11
N GLU A 309 21.28 13.10 -16.38
CA GLU A 309 21.04 11.68 -16.67
C GLU A 309 19.55 11.33 -16.49
N LEU A 310 18.93 11.78 -15.40
CA LEU A 310 17.51 11.61 -15.18
C LEU A 310 16.68 12.30 -16.27
N ALA A 311 17.08 13.52 -16.68
CA ALA A 311 16.42 14.22 -17.77
C ALA A 311 16.55 13.47 -19.11
N LEU A 312 17.68 12.81 -19.35
CA LEU A 312 17.88 11.96 -20.53
C LEU A 312 17.04 10.66 -20.45
N ASP A 313 17.03 9.98 -19.31
CA ASP A 313 16.21 8.76 -19.13
C ASP A 313 14.72 9.07 -19.28
N ASN A 314 14.24 10.23 -18.80
CA ASN A 314 12.87 10.69 -18.98
C ASN A 314 12.48 10.96 -20.44
N THR A 315 13.44 11.02 -21.37
CA THR A 315 13.15 11.10 -22.82
C THR A 315 12.74 9.75 -23.41
N VAL A 316 12.92 8.66 -22.67
CA VAL A 316 12.60 7.29 -23.11
C VAL A 316 11.41 6.79 -22.31
N LEU A 317 10.32 6.47 -22.99
CA LEU A 317 9.14 5.88 -22.36
C LEU A 317 9.28 4.37 -22.38
N LYS A 318 9.21 3.74 -21.19
CA LYS A 318 9.31 2.29 -21.00
C LYS A 318 7.98 1.74 -20.46
N ALA A 319 7.69 0.49 -20.80
CA ALA A 319 6.55 -0.24 -20.25
C ALA A 319 6.78 -0.52 -18.75
N PRO A 320 5.83 -0.17 -17.85
CA PRO A 320 5.97 -0.43 -16.43
C PRO A 320 5.54 -1.86 -16.02
N ILE A 321 4.84 -2.56 -16.91
CA ILE A 321 4.31 -3.91 -16.71
C ILE A 321 4.47 -4.74 -17.98
N ASN A 322 4.39 -6.06 -17.83
CA ASN A 322 4.20 -6.97 -18.96
C ASN A 322 2.73 -6.90 -19.43
N GLY A 323 2.49 -6.78 -20.72
CA GLY A 323 1.12 -6.70 -21.22
C GLY A 323 1.06 -6.42 -22.71
N THR A 324 -0.13 -6.12 -23.20
CA THR A 324 -0.38 -5.77 -24.59
C THR A 324 -0.78 -4.31 -24.70
N VAL A 325 -0.21 -3.60 -25.67
CA VAL A 325 -0.57 -2.21 -25.99
C VAL A 325 -1.98 -2.18 -26.58
N THR A 326 -2.92 -1.56 -25.88
CA THR A 326 -4.33 -1.50 -26.32
C THR A 326 -4.68 -0.18 -27.02
N SER A 327 -3.98 0.91 -26.68
CA SER A 327 -4.13 2.20 -27.36
C SER A 327 -2.81 2.96 -27.46
N ILE A 328 -2.70 3.81 -28.48
CA ILE A 328 -1.60 4.75 -28.69
C ILE A 328 -2.21 6.08 -29.10
N ASP A 329 -2.20 7.05 -28.19
CA ASP A 329 -2.69 8.42 -28.44
C ASP A 329 -1.51 9.41 -28.70
N ALA A 330 -0.65 9.02 -29.61
CA ALA A 330 0.57 9.78 -29.94
C ALA A 330 0.92 9.64 -31.42
N ARG A 331 1.59 10.68 -31.95
CA ARG A 331 2.13 10.68 -33.31
C ARG A 331 3.56 11.21 -33.34
N ILE A 332 4.37 10.63 -34.21
CA ILE A 332 5.73 11.11 -34.47
C ILE A 332 5.70 12.56 -34.91
N GLY A 333 6.56 13.39 -34.32
CA GLY A 333 6.64 14.83 -34.56
C GLY A 333 5.64 15.66 -33.74
N GLN A 334 4.75 15.04 -32.96
CA GLN A 334 3.87 15.71 -32.03
C GLN A 334 4.61 16.08 -30.74
N SER A 335 4.22 17.20 -30.12
CA SER A 335 4.68 17.53 -28.77
C SER A 335 3.96 16.64 -27.77
N SER A 336 4.71 15.91 -26.98
CA SER A 336 4.21 15.15 -25.85
C SER A 336 4.04 16.10 -24.65
N GLY A 337 2.87 16.06 -24.02
CA GLY A 337 2.68 16.56 -22.66
C GLY A 337 3.02 15.48 -21.63
N THR A 338 2.60 15.71 -20.38
CA THR A 338 2.68 14.73 -19.29
C THR A 338 1.45 13.81 -19.21
N ASN A 339 0.52 13.92 -20.17
CA ASN A 339 -0.66 13.05 -20.22
C ASN A 339 -0.27 11.65 -20.69
N PRO A 340 -0.99 10.61 -20.22
CA PRO A 340 -0.82 9.26 -20.74
C PRO A 340 -1.03 9.20 -22.25
N ILE A 341 -0.23 8.43 -22.94
CA ILE A 341 -0.28 8.26 -24.40
C ILE A 341 -0.29 6.79 -24.83
N PHE A 342 -0.04 5.85 -23.91
CA PHE A 342 -0.18 4.41 -24.13
C PHE A 342 -1.03 3.82 -23.04
N ASP A 343 -1.93 2.89 -23.41
CA ASP A 343 -2.60 2.01 -22.47
C ASP A 343 -2.06 0.60 -22.66
N ILE A 344 -1.62 0.00 -21.56
CA ILE A 344 -1.05 -1.36 -21.53
C ILE A 344 -1.89 -2.19 -20.57
N LYS A 345 -2.38 -3.34 -21.06
CA LYS A 345 -3.20 -4.26 -20.26
C LYS A 345 -2.57 -5.64 -20.23
N SER A 346 -2.57 -6.26 -19.05
CA SER A 346 -2.12 -7.65 -18.91
C SER A 346 -3.20 -8.61 -19.41
N ILE A 347 -3.22 -8.87 -20.70
CA ILE A 347 -4.21 -9.77 -21.34
C ILE A 347 -3.98 -11.23 -20.95
N ASP A 348 -2.77 -11.62 -20.64
CA ASP A 348 -2.39 -12.98 -20.23
C ASP A 348 -2.78 -13.31 -18.78
N GLN A 349 -3.10 -12.28 -17.97
CA GLN A 349 -3.52 -12.42 -16.58
C GLN A 349 -4.88 -11.74 -16.41
N LEU A 350 -5.92 -12.51 -16.63
CA LEU A 350 -7.30 -12.06 -16.49
C LEU A 350 -7.82 -12.42 -15.11
N MET A 351 -8.56 -11.51 -14.51
CA MET A 351 -9.30 -11.72 -13.26
C MET A 351 -10.79 -11.58 -13.51
N LEU A 352 -11.56 -12.38 -12.77
CA LEU A 352 -13.00 -12.23 -12.71
C LEU A 352 -13.33 -11.21 -11.62
N SER A 353 -13.89 -10.08 -12.01
CA SER A 353 -14.57 -9.15 -11.13
C SER A 353 -16.02 -9.60 -10.98
N PHE A 354 -16.50 -9.85 -9.77
CA PHE A 354 -17.86 -10.33 -9.55
C PHE A 354 -18.64 -9.44 -8.58
N TYR A 355 -19.95 -9.44 -8.76
CA TYR A 355 -20.90 -8.67 -7.97
C TYR A 355 -21.98 -9.60 -7.43
N MET A 356 -22.19 -9.56 -6.12
CA MET A 356 -23.15 -10.39 -5.39
C MET A 356 -24.12 -9.53 -4.59
N GLU A 357 -25.32 -10.00 -4.38
CA GLU A 357 -26.26 -9.35 -3.47
C GLU A 357 -25.74 -9.29 -2.03
N GLU A 358 -26.15 -8.31 -1.24
CA GLU A 358 -25.77 -8.17 0.18
C GLU A 358 -26.14 -9.42 1.01
N SER A 359 -27.22 -10.10 0.64
CA SER A 359 -27.69 -11.34 1.27
C SER A 359 -26.66 -12.49 1.22
N ALA A 360 -25.72 -12.43 0.29
CA ALA A 360 -24.65 -13.42 0.09
C ALA A 360 -23.55 -13.35 1.16
N LEU A 361 -23.40 -12.21 1.85
CA LEU A 361 -22.28 -11.92 2.74
C LEU A 361 -21.95 -13.02 3.77
N PRO A 362 -22.94 -13.65 4.47
CA PRO A 362 -22.63 -14.69 5.46
C PRO A 362 -21.95 -15.93 4.89
N ASN A 363 -22.11 -16.17 3.59
CA ASN A 363 -21.65 -17.36 2.90
C ASN A 363 -20.48 -17.09 1.94
N LEU A 364 -20.06 -15.84 1.81
CA LEU A 364 -18.98 -15.39 0.92
C LEU A 364 -17.67 -15.24 1.71
N SER A 365 -16.60 -15.90 1.25
CA SER A 365 -15.26 -15.76 1.83
C SER A 365 -14.17 -16.06 0.82
N VAL A 366 -12.99 -15.51 1.05
CA VAL A 366 -11.79 -15.81 0.26
C VAL A 366 -11.47 -17.30 0.30
N GLY A 367 -11.03 -17.85 -0.83
CA GLY A 367 -10.75 -19.27 -1.04
C GLY A 367 -11.97 -20.14 -1.38
N LYS A 368 -13.17 -19.55 -1.51
CA LYS A 368 -14.33 -20.27 -2.03
C LYS A 368 -14.20 -20.51 -3.52
N ARG A 369 -14.67 -21.69 -3.97
CA ARG A 369 -14.68 -22.07 -5.38
C ARG A 369 -15.70 -21.22 -6.16
N ILE A 370 -15.25 -20.72 -7.28
CA ILE A 370 -16.06 -20.01 -8.28
C ILE A 370 -16.34 -20.96 -9.44
N ILE A 371 -17.54 -20.89 -9.96
CA ILE A 371 -17.91 -21.43 -11.27
C ILE A 371 -18.43 -20.24 -12.07
N ALA A 372 -17.80 -19.95 -13.21
CA ALA A 372 -18.21 -18.88 -14.11
C ALA A 372 -18.62 -19.47 -15.46
N GLN A 373 -19.70 -18.96 -16.02
CA GLN A 373 -20.19 -19.32 -17.33
C GLN A 373 -20.34 -18.07 -18.17
N PHE A 374 -19.70 -18.05 -19.34
CA PHE A 374 -19.72 -16.90 -20.25
C PHE A 374 -20.75 -17.13 -21.38
N ASP A 375 -21.47 -16.08 -21.74
CA ASP A 375 -22.41 -16.12 -22.87
C ASP A 375 -21.75 -16.56 -24.17
N ALA A 376 -20.48 -16.27 -24.37
CA ALA A 376 -19.70 -16.68 -25.53
C ALA A 376 -19.34 -18.17 -25.54
N TYR A 377 -19.39 -18.82 -24.39
CA TYR A 377 -19.05 -20.25 -24.20
C TYR A 377 -20.11 -20.94 -23.32
N PRO A 378 -21.36 -21.05 -23.79
CA PRO A 378 -22.49 -21.50 -22.96
C PRO A 378 -22.40 -22.98 -22.54
N ASP A 379 -21.58 -23.79 -23.22
CA ASP A 379 -21.37 -25.20 -22.90
C ASP A 379 -20.13 -25.45 -22.00
N MET A 380 -19.44 -24.38 -21.55
CA MET A 380 -18.20 -24.49 -20.77
C MET A 380 -18.34 -23.78 -19.44
N GLU A 381 -17.97 -24.48 -18.37
CA GLU A 381 -17.84 -23.93 -17.04
C GLU A 381 -16.36 -23.65 -16.76
N PHE A 382 -16.08 -22.47 -16.24
CA PHE A 382 -14.74 -22.04 -15.85
C PHE A 382 -14.67 -22.04 -14.32
N THR A 383 -13.76 -22.82 -13.79
CA THR A 383 -13.56 -22.92 -12.34
C THR A 383 -12.47 -21.97 -11.87
N GLY A 384 -12.59 -21.55 -10.62
CA GLY A 384 -11.62 -20.67 -10.00
C GLY A 384 -11.85 -20.49 -8.51
N GLU A 385 -11.20 -19.51 -7.92
CA GLU A 385 -11.30 -19.23 -6.50
C GLU A 385 -11.47 -17.74 -6.22
N VAL A 386 -12.20 -17.41 -5.15
CA VAL A 386 -12.31 -16.06 -4.62
C VAL A 386 -10.98 -15.63 -4.02
N VAL A 387 -10.38 -14.56 -4.56
CA VAL A 387 -9.08 -14.02 -4.12
C VAL A 387 -9.27 -12.86 -3.15
N ASN A 388 -10.24 -12.00 -3.42
CA ASN A 388 -10.48 -10.81 -2.61
C ASN A 388 -11.97 -10.44 -2.60
N ILE A 389 -12.40 -9.79 -1.52
CA ILE A 389 -13.74 -9.23 -1.35
C ILE A 389 -13.56 -7.82 -0.81
N GLU A 390 -14.20 -6.85 -1.43
CA GLU A 390 -14.14 -5.47 -0.95
C GLU A 390 -14.84 -5.34 0.41
N PRO A 391 -14.24 -4.61 1.37
CA PRO A 391 -14.82 -4.45 2.70
C PRO A 391 -15.99 -3.46 2.74
N SER A 392 -16.43 -2.94 1.59
CA SER A 392 -17.51 -1.97 1.44
C SER A 392 -18.44 -2.37 0.31
N LEU A 393 -19.73 -2.02 0.44
CA LEU A 393 -20.67 -2.21 -0.64
C LEU A 393 -20.42 -1.19 -1.76
N THR A 394 -20.53 -1.66 -2.99
CA THR A 394 -20.38 -0.87 -4.20
C THR A 394 -21.74 -0.68 -4.89
N LEU A 395 -21.97 0.46 -5.52
CA LEU A 395 -23.19 0.71 -6.27
C LEU A 395 -23.01 0.21 -7.71
N LYS A 396 -23.75 -0.84 -8.11
CA LYS A 396 -23.81 -1.37 -9.48
C LYS A 396 -25.25 -1.32 -9.96
N ASP A 397 -25.48 -0.68 -11.09
CA ASP A 397 -26.81 -0.54 -11.73
C ASP A 397 -27.92 -0.01 -10.81
N GLY A 398 -27.56 0.77 -9.78
CA GLY A 398 -28.49 1.37 -8.82
C GLY A 398 -28.76 0.52 -7.60
N GLU A 399 -28.13 -0.64 -7.46
CA GLU A 399 -28.23 -1.55 -6.31
C GLU A 399 -26.91 -1.59 -5.54
N LEU A 400 -27.01 -1.78 -4.22
CA LEU A 400 -25.83 -2.01 -3.38
C LEU A 400 -25.47 -3.49 -3.44
N VAL A 401 -24.25 -3.77 -3.87
CA VAL A 401 -23.73 -5.12 -4.08
C VAL A 401 -22.38 -5.30 -3.40
N ILE A 402 -22.04 -6.54 -3.09
CA ILE A 402 -20.71 -6.94 -2.67
C ILE A 402 -19.88 -7.09 -3.94
N HIS A 403 -18.74 -6.42 -3.99
CA HIS A 403 -17.77 -6.57 -5.06
C HIS A 403 -16.60 -7.44 -4.61
N GLY A 404 -16.15 -8.31 -5.49
CA GLY A 404 -15.03 -9.18 -5.21
C GLY A 404 -14.28 -9.59 -6.48
N TRP A 405 -13.13 -10.23 -6.26
CA TRP A 405 -12.22 -10.67 -7.30
C TRP A 405 -11.95 -12.15 -7.17
N GLY A 406 -11.87 -12.82 -8.30
CA GLY A 406 -11.52 -14.24 -8.39
C GLY A 406 -10.57 -14.53 -9.54
N THR A 407 -9.80 -15.59 -9.39
CA THR A 407 -9.04 -16.19 -10.49
C THR A 407 -9.93 -17.18 -11.23
N LEU A 408 -9.62 -17.42 -12.49
CA LEU A 408 -10.24 -18.48 -13.30
C LEU A 408 -9.16 -19.34 -13.95
N GLU A 409 -9.39 -20.63 -14.02
CA GLU A 409 -8.62 -21.56 -14.82
C GLU A 409 -9.12 -21.50 -16.26
N ILE A 410 -8.33 -20.88 -17.16
CA ILE A 410 -8.68 -20.69 -18.56
C ILE A 410 -7.90 -21.72 -19.38
N PRO A 411 -8.58 -22.63 -20.10
CA PRO A 411 -7.91 -23.57 -21.00
C PRO A 411 -7.20 -22.86 -22.17
N ASP A 412 -6.02 -23.33 -22.56
CA ASP A 412 -5.17 -22.73 -23.61
C ASP A 412 -5.88 -22.49 -24.97
N GLN A 413 -7.00 -23.21 -25.24
CA GLN A 413 -7.75 -23.12 -26.49
C GLN A 413 -8.85 -22.08 -26.45
N VAL A 414 -9.09 -21.43 -25.28
CA VAL A 414 -10.15 -20.47 -25.08
C VAL A 414 -9.55 -19.08 -24.95
N GLN A 415 -10.04 -18.15 -25.74
CA GLN A 415 -9.66 -16.76 -25.64
C GLN A 415 -10.79 -15.96 -24.99
N LEU A 416 -10.59 -15.54 -23.76
CA LEU A 416 -11.47 -14.57 -23.09
C LEU A 416 -11.00 -13.15 -23.42
N LEU A 417 -11.94 -12.27 -23.63
CA LEU A 417 -11.67 -10.84 -23.85
C LEU A 417 -12.07 -10.04 -22.61
N SER A 418 -11.34 -8.98 -22.36
CA SER A 418 -11.69 -8.02 -21.29
C SER A 418 -13.14 -7.50 -21.51
N LEU A 419 -13.87 -7.32 -20.41
CA LEU A 419 -15.27 -6.91 -20.34
C LEU A 419 -16.28 -7.96 -20.83
N MET A 420 -15.87 -9.21 -21.02
CA MET A 420 -16.84 -10.30 -21.20
C MET A 420 -17.61 -10.51 -19.90
N SER A 421 -18.95 -10.57 -20.02
CA SER A 421 -19.83 -10.85 -18.90
C SER A 421 -19.94 -12.34 -18.65
N ALA A 422 -20.10 -12.72 -17.40
CA ALA A 422 -20.30 -14.08 -16.95
C ALA A 422 -21.37 -14.17 -15.88
N ASP A 423 -22.12 -15.25 -15.90
CA ASP A 423 -22.89 -15.70 -14.75
C ASP A 423 -21.91 -16.37 -13.77
N VAL A 424 -21.94 -15.96 -12.51
CA VAL A 424 -20.99 -16.40 -11.50
C VAL A 424 -21.73 -17.12 -10.38
N GLN A 425 -21.26 -18.32 -10.06
CA GLN A 425 -21.72 -19.07 -8.91
C GLN A 425 -20.57 -19.27 -7.93
N ILE A 426 -20.75 -18.86 -6.69
CA ILE A 426 -19.77 -19.11 -5.63
C ILE A 426 -20.31 -20.23 -4.74
N ILE A 427 -19.51 -21.28 -4.59
CA ILE A 427 -19.88 -22.45 -3.81
C ILE A 427 -19.65 -22.16 -2.32
N ALA A 428 -20.76 -21.91 -1.63
CA ALA A 428 -20.76 -21.62 -0.20
C ALA A 428 -20.48 -22.86 0.66
N ALA A 429 -21.16 -23.96 0.31
CA ALA A 429 -20.96 -25.26 0.95
C ALA A 429 -21.27 -26.38 -0.02
N GLU A 430 -20.56 -27.48 0.07
CA GLU A 430 -20.81 -28.67 -0.70
C GLU A 430 -20.62 -29.92 0.18
N SER A 431 -21.49 -30.90 -0.01
CA SER A 431 -21.42 -32.18 0.66
C SER A 431 -21.88 -33.26 -0.31
N TYR A 432 -21.06 -34.27 -0.53
CA TYR A 432 -21.31 -35.34 -1.48
C TYR A 432 -21.58 -36.67 -0.78
N ASP A 433 -22.47 -37.49 -1.36
CA ASP A 433 -22.87 -38.81 -0.84
C ASP A 433 -23.32 -38.79 0.63
N THR A 434 -23.95 -37.68 1.04
CA THR A 434 -24.43 -37.46 2.42
C THR A 434 -25.90 -37.85 2.57
N LEU A 435 -26.37 -38.03 3.82
CA LEU A 435 -27.77 -38.28 4.09
C LEU A 435 -28.59 -36.98 3.93
N VAL A 436 -29.58 -37.01 3.03
CA VAL A 436 -30.40 -35.84 2.73
C VAL A 436 -31.90 -36.12 3.04
N VAL A 437 -32.57 -35.10 3.55
CA VAL A 437 -34.00 -35.04 3.71
C VAL A 437 -34.54 -33.74 3.15
N PRO A 438 -35.82 -33.71 2.66
CA PRO A 438 -36.41 -32.44 2.24
C PRO A 438 -36.45 -31.42 3.38
N VAL A 439 -36.23 -30.14 3.08
CA VAL A 439 -36.28 -29.03 4.05
C VAL A 439 -37.57 -29.06 4.90
N GLN A 440 -38.70 -29.49 4.29
CA GLN A 440 -40.00 -29.58 4.91
C GLN A 440 -40.08 -30.63 6.04
N ALA A 441 -39.12 -31.58 6.10
CA ALA A 441 -39.10 -32.59 7.20
C ALA A 441 -38.45 -32.04 8.48
N ILE A 442 -37.68 -30.98 8.39
CA ILE A 442 -36.92 -30.38 9.51
C ILE A 442 -37.85 -29.47 10.31
N ARG A 443 -37.79 -29.60 11.63
CA ARG A 443 -38.46 -28.71 12.61
C ARG A 443 -37.40 -28.08 13.51
N GLU A 444 -37.38 -26.78 13.58
CA GLU A 444 -36.55 -26.06 14.54
C GLU A 444 -37.29 -25.95 15.87
N LEU A 445 -36.72 -26.54 16.92
CA LEU A 445 -37.25 -26.51 18.28
C LEU A 445 -36.78 -25.28 19.05
N ALA A 446 -35.55 -24.87 18.83
CA ALA A 446 -34.92 -23.67 19.35
C ALA A 446 -33.79 -23.26 18.39
N PRO A 447 -33.29 -22.02 18.43
CA PRO A 447 -32.21 -21.61 17.59
C PRO A 447 -31.04 -22.59 17.60
N GLY A 448 -30.75 -23.22 16.43
CA GLY A 448 -29.69 -24.22 16.28
C GLY A 448 -30.02 -25.64 16.75
N SER A 449 -31.25 -25.92 17.21
CA SER A 449 -31.69 -27.26 17.61
C SER A 449 -32.78 -27.76 16.67
N TYR A 450 -32.53 -28.85 15.99
CA TYR A 450 -33.39 -29.37 14.92
C TYR A 450 -33.91 -30.76 15.29
N SER A 451 -35.13 -31.07 14.84
CA SER A 451 -35.74 -32.37 14.98
C SER A 451 -36.49 -32.78 13.71
N VAL A 452 -36.71 -34.07 13.58
CA VAL A 452 -37.56 -34.69 12.54
C VAL A 452 -38.56 -35.63 13.22
N PHE A 453 -39.67 -35.86 12.54
CA PHE A 453 -40.61 -36.94 12.95
C PHE A 453 -40.34 -38.15 12.04
N VAL A 454 -39.79 -39.20 12.64
CA VAL A 454 -39.59 -40.49 11.98
C VAL A 454 -40.92 -41.24 12.03
N VAL A 455 -41.31 -41.81 10.88
CA VAL A 455 -42.53 -42.63 10.76
C VAL A 455 -42.14 -44.08 10.94
N ASN A 456 -42.59 -44.69 12.01
CA ASN A 456 -42.38 -46.12 12.30
C ASN A 456 -43.27 -47.01 11.42
N GLU A 457 -43.00 -48.33 11.42
CA GLU A 457 -43.79 -49.32 10.65
C GLU A 457 -45.30 -49.36 11.04
N ASP A 458 -45.62 -49.02 12.29
CA ASP A 458 -46.98 -48.90 12.82
C ASP A 458 -47.64 -47.55 12.52
N GLN A 459 -47.02 -46.70 11.69
CA GLN A 459 -47.42 -45.31 11.38
C GLN A 459 -47.35 -44.32 12.56
N SER A 460 -46.79 -44.72 13.69
CA SER A 460 -46.50 -43.80 14.78
C SER A 460 -45.38 -42.84 14.43
N LEU A 461 -45.47 -41.61 14.99
CA LEU A 461 -44.46 -40.56 14.78
C LEU A 461 -43.56 -40.49 16.01
N GLU A 462 -42.28 -40.70 15.80
CA GLU A 462 -41.23 -40.52 16.80
C GLU A 462 -40.46 -39.24 16.53
N MET A 463 -40.49 -38.29 17.47
CA MET A 463 -39.66 -37.09 17.35
C MET A 463 -38.20 -37.44 17.69
N ARG A 464 -37.28 -37.15 16.77
CA ARG A 464 -35.88 -37.41 16.95
C ARG A 464 -35.05 -36.14 16.69
N ILE A 465 -34.15 -35.81 17.61
CA ILE A 465 -33.21 -34.68 17.47
C ILE A 465 -32.19 -35.09 16.43
N VAL A 466 -31.90 -34.16 15.49
CA VAL A 466 -30.93 -34.33 14.42
C VAL A 466 -29.93 -33.17 14.42
N SER A 467 -28.71 -33.49 14.00
CA SER A 467 -27.72 -32.47 13.65
C SER A 467 -27.72 -32.31 12.13
N ILE A 468 -27.87 -31.06 11.68
CA ILE A 468 -27.91 -30.74 10.26
C ILE A 468 -26.58 -30.13 9.81
N GLY A 469 -26.23 -30.34 8.54
CA GLY A 469 -25.08 -29.74 7.87
C GLY A 469 -25.51 -28.73 6.82
N ALA A 470 -25.03 -28.90 5.60
CA ALA A 470 -25.38 -28.06 4.47
C ALA A 470 -26.88 -28.12 4.17
N LYS A 471 -27.44 -26.98 3.75
CA LYS A 471 -28.87 -26.83 3.41
C LYS A 471 -28.98 -26.08 2.11
N ASP A 472 -29.60 -26.71 1.12
CA ASP A 472 -29.97 -26.06 -0.14
C ASP A 472 -31.46 -25.66 -0.12
N PHE A 473 -31.96 -25.26 -1.27
CA PHE A 473 -33.37 -24.85 -1.43
C PHE A 473 -34.38 -26.00 -1.22
N ALA A 474 -34.00 -27.25 -1.48
CA ALA A 474 -34.85 -28.41 -1.50
C ALA A 474 -34.55 -29.39 -0.34
N ASN A 475 -33.29 -29.57 0.02
CA ASN A 475 -32.80 -30.61 0.90
C ASN A 475 -31.95 -30.04 2.05
N VAL A 476 -31.82 -30.83 3.10
CA VAL A 476 -30.94 -30.58 4.25
C VAL A 476 -30.09 -31.81 4.48
N GLU A 477 -28.80 -31.61 4.65
CA GLU A 477 -27.87 -32.64 5.09
C GLU A 477 -28.11 -33.02 6.53
N ILE A 478 -28.10 -34.32 6.80
CA ILE A 478 -28.20 -34.88 8.15
C ILE A 478 -26.83 -35.47 8.53
N LEU A 479 -26.19 -34.82 9.51
CA LEU A 479 -24.93 -35.28 10.03
C LEU A 479 -25.08 -36.42 11.02
N THR A 480 -26.12 -36.35 11.89
CA THR A 480 -26.42 -37.36 12.88
C THR A 480 -27.90 -37.42 13.19
N GLY A 481 -28.39 -38.58 13.65
CA GLY A 481 -29.75 -38.76 14.16
C GLY A 481 -30.70 -39.55 13.22
N LEU A 482 -30.30 -39.77 11.97
CA LEU A 482 -31.06 -40.59 11.01
C LEU A 482 -30.16 -41.61 10.31
N SER A 483 -30.82 -42.66 9.81
CA SER A 483 -30.19 -43.69 8.99
C SER A 483 -30.79 -43.74 7.58
N LYS A 484 -29.99 -44.16 6.62
CA LYS A 484 -30.43 -44.29 5.23
C LYS A 484 -31.64 -45.27 5.17
N GLY A 485 -32.69 -44.76 4.53
CA GLY A 485 -33.90 -45.59 4.30
C GLY A 485 -35.01 -45.37 5.29
N GLU A 486 -34.76 -44.65 6.42
CA GLU A 486 -35.84 -44.25 7.32
C GLU A 486 -36.84 -43.31 6.62
N ILE A 487 -38.07 -43.30 7.11
CA ILE A 487 -39.12 -42.47 6.54
C ILE A 487 -39.38 -41.32 7.52
N VAL A 488 -39.37 -40.09 7.02
CA VAL A 488 -39.64 -38.90 7.82
C VAL A 488 -40.88 -38.18 7.33
N SER A 489 -41.63 -37.57 8.25
CA SER A 489 -42.82 -36.78 7.93
C SER A 489 -42.43 -35.41 7.37
N THR A 490 -43.03 -35.03 6.23
CA THR A 490 -42.90 -33.71 5.60
C THR A 490 -44.16 -32.85 5.79
N GLY A 491 -45.28 -33.46 6.29
CA GLY A 491 -46.54 -32.76 6.59
C GLY A 491 -46.53 -32.05 7.92
N THR A 492 -47.57 -31.22 8.15
CA THR A 492 -47.86 -30.62 9.46
C THR A 492 -48.26 -31.69 10.45
N VAL A 493 -47.50 -31.86 11.52
CA VAL A 493 -47.84 -32.76 12.63
C VAL A 493 -48.52 -31.92 13.69
N GLU A 494 -49.83 -32.17 13.92
CA GLU A 494 -50.52 -31.63 15.08
C GLU A 494 -50.06 -32.39 16.34
N THR A 495 -49.26 -31.78 17.15
CA THR A 495 -48.95 -32.29 18.48
C THR A 495 -50.15 -32.07 19.36
N ALA A 496 -50.84 -33.16 19.73
CA ALA A 496 -51.86 -33.09 20.79
C ALA A 496 -51.18 -32.55 22.06
N GLN A 497 -51.76 -31.45 22.59
CA GLN A 497 -51.35 -30.88 23.89
C GLN A 497 -51.71 -31.83 25.01
#